data_6d260cdb8f72e9afb359efe9172ba2d9
#
_entry.id   6d260cdb8f72e9afb359efe9172ba2d9
#
_cell.length_a   1.000
_cell.length_b   1.000
_cell.length_c   1.000
_cell.angle_alpha   90.00
_cell.angle_beta   90.00
_cell.angle_gamma   90.00
#
_symmetry.space_group_name_H-M   'P 1'
#
loop_
_entity.id
_entity.type
_entity.pdbx_description
1 polymer ?
#
loop_
_entity_poly.entity_id
_entity_poly.type
_entity_poly.pdbx_seq_one_letter_code
_entity_poly.pdbx_strand_id
1 'polypeptide(L)'
;MRFLWKHGQIPFQTGFTDNFASNEIIVPGITAADVFANLLDISIWPSYYDNVADVYFYNHDGPILKKTRFRFKTFGFPVEAEIIELEKPSQDKPGRLAWHGWEEGDADHRLDVVHAWLIEDMPKGRVRILPQESQKGKPAKDLFNTNPDTMNIGHQDWIKGLARTVLESCKK
;
A
#
# COMPACT_ATOMS: atom_id res chain seq x y z
N MET A 1 -12.99 8.03 -11.81
CA MET A 1 -12.11 7.85 -10.63
C MET A 1 -10.68 8.17 -11.05
N ARG A 2 -10.01 9.14 -10.42
CA ARG A 2 -8.65 9.55 -10.83
C ARG A 2 -7.67 8.62 -10.13
N PHE A 3 -6.86 7.88 -10.88
CA PHE A 3 -5.80 7.05 -10.33
C PHE A 3 -4.82 7.92 -9.53
N LEU A 4 -4.42 7.51 -8.34
CA LEU A 4 -3.57 8.32 -7.46
C LEU A 4 -2.17 8.56 -8.01
N TRP A 5 -1.75 7.76 -8.95
CA TRP A 5 -0.39 7.76 -9.44
C TRP A 5 -0.16 8.77 -10.58
N LYS A 6 0.82 9.67 -10.40
CA LYS A 6 1.11 10.76 -11.36
C LYS A 6 1.76 10.30 -12.67
N HIS A 7 2.42 9.16 -12.67
CA HIS A 7 3.19 8.65 -13.80
C HIS A 7 2.60 7.37 -14.36
N GLY A 8 1.28 7.35 -14.54
CA GLY A 8 0.52 6.18 -14.96
C GLY A 8 1.18 5.42 -16.13
N GLN A 9 1.86 4.34 -15.81
CA GLN A 9 2.12 3.34 -16.82
C GLN A 9 0.77 2.75 -17.21
N ILE A 10 0.42 2.86 -18.47
CA ILE A 10 -0.85 2.39 -19.07
C ILE A 10 -1.30 1.00 -18.55
N PRO A 11 -0.39 0.02 -18.29
CA PRO A 11 -0.80 -1.28 -17.80
C PRO A 11 -1.48 -1.33 -16.43
N PHE A 12 -1.39 -0.27 -15.62
CA PHE A 12 -1.96 -0.25 -14.26
C PHE A 12 -3.13 0.73 -14.09
N GLN A 13 -3.81 1.10 -15.16
CA GLN A 13 -4.99 1.94 -15.10
C GLN A 13 -6.25 1.10 -14.87
N THR A 14 -7.23 1.67 -14.15
CA THR A 14 -8.56 1.07 -13.97
C THR A 14 -9.16 0.70 -15.33
N GLY A 15 -9.63 -0.54 -15.47
CA GLY A 15 -10.14 -1.07 -16.73
C GLY A 15 -9.07 -1.78 -17.60
N PHE A 16 -7.79 -1.68 -17.23
CA PHE A 16 -6.68 -2.35 -17.92
C PHE A 16 -5.92 -3.33 -17.02
N THR A 17 -6.47 -3.62 -15.84
CA THR A 17 -5.89 -4.53 -14.84
C THR A 17 -6.77 -5.74 -14.64
N ASP A 18 -6.18 -6.85 -14.20
CA ASP A 18 -6.91 -8.09 -13.96
C ASP A 18 -7.64 -8.07 -12.60
N ASN A 19 -7.13 -7.28 -11.65
CA ASN A 19 -7.79 -7.00 -10.38
C ASN A 19 -7.50 -5.56 -9.93
N PHE A 20 -8.43 -4.94 -9.22
CA PHE A 20 -8.28 -3.58 -8.69
C PHE A 20 -9.02 -3.45 -7.36
N ALA A 21 -8.33 -2.92 -6.36
CA ALA A 21 -8.91 -2.59 -5.06
C ALA A 21 -8.71 -1.10 -4.74
N SER A 22 -9.69 -0.50 -4.07
CA SER A 22 -9.61 0.87 -3.59
C SER A 22 -10.39 1.01 -2.29
N ASN A 23 -9.69 1.37 -1.23
CA ASN A 23 -10.26 1.53 0.10
C ASN A 23 -10.03 2.95 0.62
N GLU A 24 -10.85 3.38 1.55
CA GLU A 24 -10.73 4.68 2.18
C GLU A 24 -11.20 4.63 3.63
N ILE A 25 -10.49 5.35 4.50
CA ILE A 25 -11.01 5.70 5.82
C ILE A 25 -10.65 7.15 6.16
N ILE A 26 -11.49 7.80 6.96
CA ILE A 26 -11.26 9.12 7.52
C ILE A 26 -11.25 9.01 9.04
N VAL A 27 -10.13 9.39 9.65
CA VAL A 27 -9.87 9.20 11.09
C VAL A 27 -9.61 10.55 11.74
N PRO A 28 -10.29 10.89 12.85
CA PRO A 28 -9.99 12.08 13.63
C PRO A 28 -8.84 11.84 14.63
N GLY A 29 -8.16 12.91 15.03
CA GLY A 29 -7.22 12.91 16.18
C GLY A 29 -5.81 12.41 15.87
N ILE A 30 -5.45 12.26 14.61
CA ILE A 30 -4.10 11.94 14.13
C ILE A 30 -3.72 12.86 12.98
N THR A 31 -2.45 12.93 12.62
CA THR A 31 -1.96 13.72 11.48
C THR A 31 -1.52 12.84 10.32
N ALA A 32 -1.53 13.40 9.11
CA ALA A 32 -1.00 12.71 7.94
C ALA A 32 0.49 12.36 8.10
N ALA A 33 1.24 13.19 8.82
CA ALA A 33 2.65 12.94 9.12
C ALA A 33 2.84 11.69 10.00
N ASP A 34 2.01 11.52 11.04
CA ASP A 34 2.08 10.36 11.94
C ASP A 34 1.73 9.05 11.21
N VAL A 35 0.65 9.08 10.40
CA VAL A 35 0.24 7.93 9.58
C VAL A 35 1.32 7.58 8.58
N PHE A 36 1.88 8.58 7.90
CA PHE A 36 2.89 8.37 6.88
C PHE A 36 4.19 7.82 7.46
N ALA A 37 4.61 8.28 8.65
CA ALA A 37 5.79 7.77 9.34
C ALA A 37 5.64 6.27 9.67
N ASN A 38 4.48 5.84 10.17
CA ASN A 38 4.19 4.42 10.46
C ASN A 38 4.09 3.58 9.18
N LEU A 39 3.55 4.13 8.09
CA LEU A 39 3.49 3.45 6.80
C LEU A 39 4.89 3.27 6.18
N LEU A 40 5.78 4.25 6.35
CA LEU A 40 7.17 4.17 5.87
C LEU A 40 8.02 3.17 6.65
N ASP A 41 7.69 2.88 7.89
CA ASP A 41 8.37 1.83 8.65
C ASP A 41 7.83 0.45 8.24
N ILE A 42 8.30 -0.02 7.09
CA ILE A 42 7.87 -1.29 6.50
C ILE A 42 8.14 -2.47 7.46
N SER A 43 9.13 -2.36 8.33
CA SER A 43 9.50 -3.42 9.28
C SER A 43 8.41 -3.70 10.32
N ILE A 44 7.57 -2.71 10.63
CA ILE A 44 6.48 -2.86 11.61
C ILE A 44 5.14 -3.27 10.97
N TRP A 45 5.01 -3.35 9.65
CA TRP A 45 3.76 -3.77 9.01
C TRP A 45 3.15 -5.03 9.60
N PRO A 46 3.93 -6.10 9.89
CA PRO A 46 3.37 -7.31 10.52
C PRO A 46 2.78 -7.10 11.91
N SER A 47 3.10 -6.00 12.59
CA SER A 47 2.56 -5.71 13.93
C SER A 47 1.13 -5.18 13.91
N TYR A 48 0.63 -4.73 12.76
CA TYR A 48 -0.71 -4.17 12.63
C TYR A 48 -1.50 -4.66 11.41
N TYR A 49 -0.91 -5.55 10.61
CA TYR A 49 -1.56 -6.16 9.46
C TYR A 49 -1.18 -7.63 9.31
N ASP A 50 -2.10 -8.52 9.63
CA ASP A 50 -1.87 -9.96 9.74
C ASP A 50 -1.53 -10.65 8.40
N ASN A 51 -1.89 -10.03 7.27
CA ASN A 51 -1.56 -10.55 5.93
C ASN A 51 -0.14 -10.21 5.47
N VAL A 52 0.67 -9.53 6.28
CA VAL A 52 2.08 -9.24 5.96
C VAL A 52 3.00 -10.03 6.87
N ALA A 53 3.97 -10.70 6.28
CA ALA A 53 5.03 -11.44 6.97
C ALA A 53 6.36 -11.38 6.22
N ASP A 54 7.41 -11.87 6.85
CA ASP A 54 8.74 -12.10 6.25
C ASP A 54 9.31 -10.87 5.53
N VAL A 55 9.17 -9.68 6.13
CA VAL A 55 9.74 -8.45 5.58
C VAL A 55 11.26 -8.52 5.58
N TYR A 56 11.87 -8.27 4.43
CA TYR A 56 13.32 -8.27 4.24
C TYR A 56 13.76 -7.15 3.31
N PHE A 57 14.80 -6.42 3.68
CA PHE A 57 15.38 -5.34 2.88
C PHE A 57 16.69 -5.78 2.20
N TYR A 58 16.84 -5.40 0.93
CA TYR A 58 18.06 -5.60 0.17
C TYR A 58 19.01 -4.42 0.36
N ASN A 59 20.21 -4.68 0.95
CA ASN A 59 21.29 -3.68 1.10
C ASN A 59 20.81 -2.32 1.61
N HIS A 60 20.03 -2.33 2.71
CA HIS A 60 19.41 -1.11 3.21
C HIS A 60 19.65 -0.95 4.72
N ASP A 61 20.48 0.02 5.08
CA ASP A 61 20.84 0.40 6.46
C ASP A 61 20.43 1.86 6.77
N GLY A 62 19.35 2.36 6.17
CA GLY A 62 18.96 3.76 6.28
C GLY A 62 17.47 4.02 6.06
N PRO A 63 17.09 5.28 5.90
CA PRO A 63 15.68 5.65 5.67
C PRO A 63 15.17 5.12 4.34
N ILE A 64 13.90 4.70 4.30
CA ILE A 64 13.23 4.31 3.07
C ILE A 64 13.24 5.48 2.08
N LEU A 65 13.73 5.22 0.88
CA LEU A 65 13.83 6.17 -0.21
C LEU A 65 13.19 5.59 -1.49
N LYS A 66 13.01 6.45 -2.49
CA LYS A 66 12.67 5.99 -3.84
C LYS A 66 13.75 5.04 -4.34
N LYS A 67 13.35 3.92 -4.97
CA LYS A 67 14.17 2.78 -5.39
C LYS A 67 14.66 1.86 -4.26
N THR A 68 14.27 2.08 -3.01
CA THR A 68 14.48 1.07 -1.97
C THR A 68 13.78 -0.23 -2.38
N ARG A 69 14.53 -1.33 -2.35
CA ARG A 69 14.03 -2.67 -2.66
C ARG A 69 13.86 -3.48 -1.38
N PHE A 70 12.75 -4.19 -1.31
CA PHE A 70 12.41 -5.09 -0.22
C PHE A 70 11.55 -6.24 -0.73
N ARG A 71 11.40 -7.25 0.09
CA ARG A 71 10.44 -8.33 -0.14
C ARG A 71 9.59 -8.56 1.09
N PHE A 72 8.42 -9.12 0.90
CA PHE A 72 7.53 -9.52 1.98
C PHE A 72 6.56 -10.59 1.45
N LYS A 73 5.84 -11.25 2.37
CA LYS A 73 4.70 -12.09 2.00
C LYS A 73 3.41 -11.36 2.25
N THR A 74 2.46 -11.49 1.34
CA THR A 74 1.10 -10.97 1.50
C THR A 74 0.11 -11.91 0.83
N PHE A 75 -1.04 -12.20 1.49
CA PHE A 75 -2.02 -13.20 1.05
C PHE A 75 -1.41 -14.57 0.70
N GLY A 76 -0.31 -14.94 1.35
CA GLY A 76 0.44 -16.18 1.07
C GLY A 76 1.41 -16.10 -0.11
N PHE A 77 1.44 -15.00 -0.87
CA PHE A 77 2.37 -14.79 -1.99
C PHE A 77 3.65 -14.10 -1.53
N PRO A 78 4.83 -14.58 -1.93
CA PRO A 78 6.07 -13.82 -1.82
C PRO A 78 6.06 -12.70 -2.87
N VAL A 79 6.35 -11.48 -2.45
CA VAL A 79 6.36 -10.31 -3.32
C VAL A 79 7.70 -9.61 -3.21
N GLU A 80 8.40 -9.46 -4.33
CA GLU A 80 9.49 -8.52 -4.50
C GLU A 80 8.91 -7.13 -4.71
N ALA A 81 9.51 -6.10 -4.14
CA ALA A 81 8.98 -4.74 -4.23
C ALA A 81 10.07 -3.68 -4.37
N GLU A 82 9.74 -2.60 -5.08
CA GLU A 82 10.56 -1.41 -5.22
C GLU A 82 9.70 -0.15 -5.01
N ILE A 83 10.15 0.77 -4.18
CA ILE A 83 9.50 2.07 -3.98
C ILE A 83 9.64 2.92 -5.25
N ILE A 84 8.54 3.23 -5.90
CA ILE A 84 8.49 4.01 -7.14
C ILE A 84 8.01 5.46 -6.94
N GLU A 85 7.23 5.73 -5.90
CA GLU A 85 6.82 7.07 -5.49
C GLU A 85 7.01 7.23 -3.99
N LEU A 86 7.57 8.38 -3.57
CA LEU A 86 7.68 8.76 -2.17
C LEU A 86 7.68 10.28 -2.07
N GLU A 87 6.58 10.83 -1.56
CA GLU A 87 6.40 12.26 -1.25
C GLU A 87 5.85 12.35 0.18
N LYS A 88 6.60 12.96 1.10
CA LYS A 88 6.14 13.13 2.48
C LYS A 88 5.01 14.16 2.54
N PRO A 89 4.02 13.99 3.43
CA PRO A 89 2.98 14.99 3.61
C PRO A 89 3.56 16.30 4.13
N SER A 90 2.93 17.39 3.74
CA SER A 90 3.21 18.74 4.24
C SER A 90 1.89 19.50 4.37
N GLN A 91 1.92 20.73 4.94
CA GLN A 91 0.72 21.52 5.21
C GLN A 91 -0.26 21.60 4.02
N ASP A 92 0.26 21.69 2.78
CA ASP A 92 -0.53 21.91 1.56
C ASP A 92 -0.48 20.72 0.58
N LYS A 93 0.17 19.62 0.95
CA LYS A 93 0.36 18.48 0.04
C LYS A 93 0.14 17.15 0.76
N PRO A 94 -0.61 16.22 0.15
CA PRO A 94 -0.76 14.88 0.68
C PRO A 94 0.57 14.12 0.65
N GLY A 95 0.74 13.20 1.60
CA GLY A 95 1.74 12.16 1.52
C GLY A 95 1.39 11.16 0.43
N ARG A 96 2.39 10.72 -0.33
CA ARG A 96 2.24 9.74 -1.41
C ARG A 96 3.33 8.71 -1.30
N LEU A 97 2.93 7.45 -1.23
CA LEU A 97 3.82 6.30 -1.28
C LEU A 97 3.29 5.33 -2.30
N ALA A 98 4.15 4.84 -3.19
CA ALA A 98 3.79 3.72 -4.03
C ALA A 98 4.98 2.79 -4.25
N TRP A 99 4.68 1.51 -4.39
CA TRP A 99 5.64 0.51 -4.81
C TRP A 99 5.13 -0.30 -5.99
N HIS A 100 6.04 -0.71 -6.84
CA HIS A 100 5.84 -1.80 -7.78
C HIS A 100 6.23 -3.09 -7.05
N GLY A 101 5.32 -4.02 -7.00
CA GLY A 101 5.52 -5.35 -6.48
C GLY A 101 5.43 -6.38 -7.60
N TRP A 102 6.16 -7.49 -7.49
CA TRP A 102 6.08 -8.57 -8.45
C TRP A 102 6.44 -9.92 -7.84
N GLU A 103 5.90 -10.95 -8.44
CA GLU A 103 6.35 -12.33 -8.30
C GLU A 103 6.81 -12.82 -9.66
N GLU A 104 8.04 -13.36 -9.73
CA GLU A 104 8.59 -13.91 -10.96
C GLU A 104 7.95 -15.27 -11.28
N GLY A 105 7.84 -15.56 -12.57
CA GLY A 105 7.29 -16.83 -13.04
C GLY A 105 6.94 -16.80 -14.51
N ASP A 106 6.42 -17.92 -14.98
CA ASP A 106 5.80 -18.03 -16.29
C ASP A 106 4.43 -17.31 -16.36
N ALA A 107 3.73 -17.45 -17.45
CA ALA A 107 2.45 -16.80 -17.67
C ALA A 107 1.36 -17.17 -16.63
N ASP A 108 1.49 -18.32 -16.00
CA ASP A 108 0.53 -18.81 -14.99
C ASP A 108 0.85 -18.34 -13.57
N HIS A 109 2.10 -17.94 -13.29
CA HIS A 109 2.59 -17.63 -11.95
C HIS A 109 3.00 -16.16 -11.79
N ARG A 110 3.37 -15.47 -12.88
CA ARG A 110 3.78 -14.07 -12.81
C ARG A 110 2.65 -13.17 -12.30
N LEU A 111 2.99 -12.36 -11.33
CA LEU A 111 2.14 -11.30 -10.77
C LEU A 111 2.89 -9.97 -10.83
N ASP A 112 2.25 -8.92 -11.32
CA ASP A 112 2.73 -7.54 -11.27
C ASP A 112 1.69 -6.67 -10.53
N VAL A 113 2.14 -5.87 -9.58
CA VAL A 113 1.29 -5.07 -8.70
C VAL A 113 1.81 -3.64 -8.63
N VAL A 114 0.92 -2.67 -8.67
CA VAL A 114 1.22 -1.30 -8.20
C VAL A 114 0.27 -0.98 -7.05
N HIS A 115 0.85 -0.77 -5.88
CA HIS A 115 0.12 -0.37 -4.68
C HIS A 115 0.49 1.07 -4.32
N ALA A 116 -0.49 1.95 -4.35
CA ALA A 116 -0.33 3.38 -4.11
C ALA A 116 -1.14 3.84 -2.89
N TRP A 117 -0.57 4.71 -2.08
CA TRP A 117 -1.17 5.31 -0.90
C TRP A 117 -1.21 6.82 -1.03
N LEU A 118 -2.35 7.41 -0.68
CA LEU A 118 -2.50 8.84 -0.48
C LEU A 118 -2.95 9.06 0.97
N ILE A 119 -2.23 9.94 1.68
CA ILE A 119 -2.51 10.29 3.06
C ILE A 119 -2.52 11.80 3.16
N GLU A 120 -3.65 12.38 3.58
CA GLU A 120 -3.83 13.83 3.60
C GLU A 120 -4.56 14.31 4.85
N ASP A 121 -4.10 15.43 5.39
CA ASP A 121 -4.82 16.13 6.43
C ASP A 121 -6.09 16.77 5.84
N MET A 122 -7.18 16.63 6.59
CA MET A 122 -8.49 17.18 6.24
C MET A 122 -8.95 18.19 7.31
N PRO A 123 -9.89 19.08 6.96
CA PRO A 123 -10.45 20.02 7.93
C PRO A 123 -10.97 19.32 9.20
N LYS A 124 -10.89 20.03 10.34
CA LYS A 124 -11.35 19.57 11.66
C LYS A 124 -10.50 18.43 12.25
N GLY A 125 -9.18 18.44 12.04
CA GLY A 125 -8.25 17.48 12.65
C GLY A 125 -8.53 16.02 12.26
N ARG A 126 -8.83 15.79 10.99
CA ARG A 126 -9.06 14.46 10.42
C ARG A 126 -7.99 14.13 9.41
N VAL A 127 -7.72 12.86 9.21
CA VAL A 127 -6.83 12.35 8.17
C VAL A 127 -7.59 11.41 7.27
N ARG A 128 -7.41 11.55 5.97
CA ARG A 128 -7.82 10.59 4.95
C ARG A 128 -6.68 9.64 4.65
N ILE A 129 -6.96 8.34 4.67
CA ILE A 129 -6.04 7.27 4.28
C ILE A 129 -6.69 6.52 3.12
N LEU A 130 -6.06 6.54 1.95
CA LEU A 130 -6.59 5.98 0.71
C LEU A 130 -5.55 5.14 0.00
N PRO A 131 -5.51 3.81 0.19
CA PRO A 131 -4.78 2.88 -0.65
C PRO A 131 -5.55 2.53 -1.93
N GLN A 132 -4.81 2.33 -3.00
CA GLN A 132 -5.29 1.73 -4.25
C GLN A 132 -4.28 0.72 -4.76
N GLU A 133 -4.75 -0.43 -5.20
CA GLU A 133 -3.90 -1.45 -5.78
C GLU A 133 -4.44 -1.92 -7.14
N SER A 134 -3.54 -1.99 -8.11
CA SER A 134 -3.77 -2.58 -9.42
C SER A 134 -2.89 -3.79 -9.60
N GLN A 135 -3.47 -4.89 -10.03
CA GLN A 135 -2.78 -6.16 -10.21
C GLN A 135 -2.94 -6.65 -11.65
N LYS A 136 -1.88 -7.27 -12.19
CA LYS A 136 -1.86 -7.94 -13.49
C LYS A 136 -1.24 -9.31 -13.37
N GLY A 137 -1.79 -10.24 -14.13
CA GLY A 137 -1.34 -11.61 -14.20
C GLY A 137 -2.46 -12.60 -13.88
N LYS A 138 -2.23 -13.84 -14.27
CA LYS A 138 -3.21 -14.91 -14.03
C LYS A 138 -3.56 -15.10 -12.54
N PRO A 139 -2.60 -15.03 -11.59
CA PRO A 139 -2.93 -15.12 -10.16
C PRO A 139 -3.92 -14.04 -9.70
N ALA A 140 -3.75 -12.80 -10.17
CA ALA A 140 -4.68 -11.70 -9.86
C ALA A 140 -6.09 -11.94 -10.42
N LYS A 141 -6.16 -12.42 -11.65
CA LYS A 141 -7.43 -12.75 -12.32
C LYS A 141 -8.14 -13.93 -11.66
N ASP A 142 -7.39 -14.96 -11.28
CA ASP A 142 -7.94 -16.13 -10.61
C ASP A 142 -8.47 -15.76 -9.22
N LEU A 143 -7.74 -14.93 -8.47
CA LEU A 143 -8.18 -14.40 -7.18
C LEU A 143 -9.49 -13.61 -7.33
N PHE A 144 -9.56 -12.70 -8.29
CA PHE A 144 -10.77 -11.92 -8.55
C PHE A 144 -11.97 -12.80 -8.90
N ASN A 145 -11.76 -13.84 -9.72
CA ASN A 145 -12.83 -14.76 -10.14
C ASN A 145 -13.33 -15.67 -9.03
N THR A 146 -12.45 -16.06 -8.11
CA THR A 146 -12.78 -17.02 -7.03
C THR A 146 -13.19 -16.33 -5.73
N ASN A 147 -12.58 -15.21 -5.39
CA ASN A 147 -12.79 -14.45 -4.16
C ASN A 147 -12.66 -12.94 -4.40
N PRO A 148 -13.62 -12.29 -5.09
CA PRO A 148 -13.52 -10.90 -5.56
C PRO A 148 -13.32 -9.87 -4.45
N ASP A 149 -13.79 -10.16 -3.23
CA ASP A 149 -13.72 -9.23 -2.10
C ASP A 149 -12.41 -9.31 -1.30
N THR A 150 -11.57 -10.32 -1.54
CA THR A 150 -10.36 -10.60 -0.75
C THR A 150 -9.46 -9.38 -0.63
N MET A 151 -9.15 -8.71 -1.73
CA MET A 151 -8.27 -7.54 -1.73
C MET A 151 -8.90 -6.35 -1.00
N ASN A 152 -10.20 -6.09 -1.22
CA ASN A 152 -10.91 -5.01 -0.54
C ASN A 152 -11.00 -5.23 0.96
N ILE A 153 -11.26 -6.46 1.41
CA ILE A 153 -11.29 -6.82 2.83
C ILE A 153 -9.90 -6.66 3.44
N GLY A 154 -8.86 -7.24 2.83
CA GLY A 154 -7.49 -7.16 3.32
C GLY A 154 -6.98 -5.73 3.42
N HIS A 155 -7.18 -4.90 2.39
CA HIS A 155 -6.80 -3.49 2.43
C HIS A 155 -7.57 -2.71 3.49
N GLN A 156 -8.86 -3.03 3.70
CA GLN A 156 -9.64 -2.41 4.76
C GLN A 156 -9.10 -2.73 6.15
N ASP A 157 -8.63 -3.96 6.36
CA ASP A 157 -8.01 -4.36 7.63
C ASP A 157 -6.64 -3.69 7.80
N TRP A 158 -5.87 -3.54 6.72
CA TRP A 158 -4.59 -2.83 6.75
C TRP A 158 -4.75 -1.38 7.21
N ILE A 159 -5.64 -0.62 6.55
CA ILE A 159 -5.83 0.81 6.91
C ILE A 159 -6.41 0.99 8.30
N LYS A 160 -7.27 0.07 8.78
CA LYS A 160 -7.76 0.07 10.17
C LYS A 160 -6.65 -0.22 11.17
N GLY A 161 -5.80 -1.22 10.90
CA GLY A 161 -4.65 -1.57 11.71
C GLY A 161 -3.66 -0.41 11.83
N LEU A 162 -3.27 0.18 10.69
CA LEU A 162 -2.42 1.36 10.64
C LEU A 162 -2.99 2.53 11.46
N ALA A 163 -4.25 2.89 11.24
CA ALA A 163 -4.90 3.99 11.95
C ALA A 163 -4.97 3.75 13.47
N ARG A 164 -5.28 2.53 13.90
CA ARG A 164 -5.31 2.13 15.32
C ARG A 164 -3.93 2.30 15.97
N THR A 165 -2.88 1.81 15.32
CA THR A 165 -1.50 1.90 15.82
C THR A 165 -1.08 3.36 16.04
N VAL A 166 -1.39 4.24 15.09
CA VAL A 166 -1.11 5.67 15.21
C VAL A 166 -1.90 6.31 16.37
N LEU A 167 -3.20 6.02 16.46
CA LEU A 167 -4.05 6.54 17.57
C LEU A 167 -3.55 6.11 18.96
N GLU A 168 -3.05 4.89 19.08
CA GLU A 168 -2.48 4.37 20.34
C GLU A 168 -1.15 5.05 20.68
N SER A 169 -0.34 5.36 19.70
CA SER A 169 0.94 6.08 19.88
C SER A 169 0.74 7.53 20.33
N CYS A 170 -0.31 8.20 19.84
CA CYS A 170 -0.63 9.59 20.23
C CYS A 170 -1.19 9.73 21.66
N LYS A 171 -1.55 8.63 22.34
CA LYS A 171 -2.08 8.64 23.71
C LYS A 171 -1.00 8.47 24.78
N LYS A 172 0.21 8.16 24.39
CA LYS A 172 1.38 7.99 25.28
C LYS A 172 2.16 9.29 25.39
#